data_caca5414fc68ea47f2aa9bd0e3e5215c
#
_entry.id   caca5414fc68ea47f2aa9bd0e3e5215c
#
_cell.length_a   1.000
_cell.length_b   1.000
_cell.length_c   1.000
_cell.angle_alpha   90.00
_cell.angle_beta   90.00
_cell.angle_gamma   90.00
#
_symmetry.space_group_name_H-M   'P 1'
#
loop_
_entity.id
_entity.type
_entity.pdbx_description
1 polymer ?
#
loop_
_entity_poly.entity_id
_entity_poly.type
_entity_poly.pdbx_seq_one_letter_code
_entity_poly.pdbx_strand_id
1 'polypeptide(L)'
;MYLCYMQATMDILELKSFLDEKVLQYNNPNFIESDPVQIPHLFTLKEDAEIVGFLAATIAWGNRKMIINNAKKMVTLMGSSPYDFVMTHKEHHLEPLENFVHRTFNGGDFATFIKALKHIYLNHNGLEGVFAAHQQNDSLQPAINQFKKVFFEIEHQNRTQKHVSDPLAGSAAKRINMYLRWMIRNDNAGVDLGLWKTISPAALSCPLDVHSGNVARKLGILLRKQNDARALAELDAQLRLMDATDPVKYDFALFGLGVFEGF
;
A
#
# COMPACT_ATOMS: atom_id res chain seq x y z
N MET A 1 42.60 20.03 10.97
CA MET A 1 41.64 20.23 12.07
C MET A 1 40.38 19.51 11.68
N TYR A 2 40.25 18.22 12.06
CA TYR A 2 39.12 17.35 11.71
C TYR A 2 37.91 17.70 12.59
N LEU A 3 36.90 18.38 12.04
CA LEU A 3 35.60 18.48 12.68
C LEU A 3 34.88 17.15 12.48
N CYS A 4 35.03 16.26 13.45
CA CYS A 4 34.18 15.09 13.60
C CYS A 4 32.80 15.58 14.07
N TYR A 5 31.86 15.73 13.15
CA TYR A 5 30.45 15.84 13.51
C TYR A 5 30.00 14.46 13.99
N MET A 6 30.07 14.25 15.29
CA MET A 6 29.27 13.23 15.96
C MET A 6 27.80 13.65 15.80
N GLN A 7 27.11 13.09 14.81
CA GLN A 7 25.67 12.98 14.90
C GLN A 7 25.38 12.13 16.15
N ALA A 8 24.90 12.77 17.20
CA ALA A 8 24.37 12.07 18.34
C ALA A 8 23.19 11.25 17.80
N THR A 9 23.37 9.92 17.69
CA THR A 9 22.29 8.99 17.40
C THR A 9 21.34 9.08 18.59
N MET A 10 20.10 9.53 18.34
CA MET A 10 19.02 9.48 19.32
C MET A 10 18.97 8.06 19.91
N ASP A 11 18.81 7.95 21.22
CA ASP A 11 18.52 6.66 21.85
C ASP A 11 17.20 6.12 21.29
N ILE A 12 17.07 4.80 21.20
CA ILE A 12 15.88 4.13 20.63
C ILE A 12 14.58 4.54 21.34
N LEU A 13 14.64 4.81 22.64
CA LEU A 13 13.49 5.25 23.43
C LEU A 13 13.10 6.71 23.13
N GLU A 14 14.08 7.58 22.96
CA GLU A 14 13.87 8.97 22.55
C GLU A 14 13.31 9.03 21.13
N LEU A 15 13.86 8.24 20.22
CA LEU A 15 13.39 8.13 18.84
C LEU A 15 11.96 7.60 18.78
N LYS A 16 11.65 6.57 19.56
CA LYS A 16 10.29 6.04 19.68
C LYS A 16 9.33 7.12 20.16
N SER A 17 9.68 7.83 21.23
CA SER A 17 8.84 8.91 21.78
C SER A 17 8.57 10.00 20.74
N PHE A 18 9.60 10.44 20.02
CA PHE A 18 9.50 11.42 18.94
C PHE A 18 8.58 10.93 17.81
N LEU A 19 8.76 9.69 17.36
CA LEU A 19 7.95 9.14 16.28
C LEU A 19 6.51 8.86 16.73
N ASP A 20 6.26 8.45 17.97
CA ASP A 20 4.90 8.28 18.52
C ASP A 20 4.16 9.63 18.55
N GLU A 21 4.83 10.74 18.91
CA GLU A 21 4.24 12.09 18.83
C GLU A 21 3.86 12.45 17.39
N LYS A 22 4.75 12.15 16.42
CA LYS A 22 4.47 12.41 15.00
C LYS A 22 3.37 11.51 14.45
N VAL A 23 3.24 10.27 14.92
CA VAL A 23 2.09 9.42 14.60
C VAL A 23 0.80 10.09 15.06
N LEU A 24 0.71 10.57 16.29
CA LEU A 24 -0.48 11.28 16.79
C LEU A 24 -0.79 12.54 15.96
N GLN A 25 0.25 13.24 15.50
CA GLN A 25 0.09 14.45 14.68
C GLN A 25 -0.50 14.15 13.30
N TYR A 26 -0.09 13.04 12.63
CA TYR A 26 -0.44 12.78 11.24
C TYR A 26 -1.49 11.69 11.03
N ASN A 27 -1.64 10.76 11.96
CA ASN A 27 -2.63 9.69 11.88
C ASN A 27 -3.98 10.16 12.43
N ASN A 28 -4.67 10.99 11.67
CA ASN A 28 -5.99 11.51 12.00
C ASN A 28 -6.83 11.70 10.72
N PRO A 29 -8.16 11.89 10.81
CA PRO A 29 -9.07 11.97 9.66
C PRO A 29 -8.72 13.04 8.62
N ASN A 30 -8.04 14.13 9.00
CA ASN A 30 -7.62 15.17 8.04
C ASN A 30 -6.62 14.62 6.99
N PHE A 31 -5.91 13.53 7.32
CA PHE A 31 -5.02 12.87 6.38
C PHE A 31 -5.78 12.32 5.17
N ILE A 32 -7.01 11.85 5.37
CA ILE A 32 -7.82 11.18 4.34
C ILE A 32 -8.10 12.11 3.15
N GLU A 33 -8.43 13.38 3.40
CA GLU A 33 -8.86 14.31 2.35
C GLU A 33 -7.85 14.47 1.23
N SER A 34 -6.57 14.40 1.55
CA SER A 34 -5.48 14.61 0.61
C SER A 34 -4.80 13.32 0.13
N ASP A 35 -5.23 12.14 0.60
CA ASP A 35 -4.57 10.87 0.31
C ASP A 35 -5.48 9.93 -0.52
N PRO A 36 -4.91 9.06 -1.37
CA PRO A 36 -5.68 8.06 -2.11
C PRO A 36 -6.51 7.11 -1.24
N VAL A 37 -6.22 6.98 0.06
CA VAL A 37 -7.04 6.21 1.01
C VAL A 37 -8.49 6.70 1.08
N GLN A 38 -8.75 7.96 0.69
CA GLN A 38 -10.12 8.48 0.60
C GLN A 38 -11.02 7.64 -0.33
N ILE A 39 -10.45 6.92 -1.30
CA ILE A 39 -11.23 6.18 -2.30
C ILE A 39 -11.94 4.98 -1.67
N PRO A 40 -11.28 4.06 -0.95
CA PRO A 40 -11.99 2.97 -0.28
C PRO A 40 -12.93 3.47 0.84
N HIS A 41 -12.70 4.63 1.44
CA HIS A 41 -13.63 5.25 2.41
C HIS A 41 -14.99 5.66 1.80
N LEU A 42 -15.13 5.68 0.48
CA LEU A 42 -16.43 5.95 -0.17
C LEU A 42 -17.40 4.78 -0.07
N PHE A 43 -16.96 3.61 0.36
CA PHE A 43 -17.72 2.36 0.33
C PHE A 43 -17.88 1.75 1.72
N THR A 44 -19.05 1.18 1.97
CA THR A 44 -19.37 0.45 3.21
C THR A 44 -19.30 -1.06 3.03
N LEU A 45 -19.50 -1.57 1.80
CA LEU A 45 -19.32 -2.97 1.49
C LEU A 45 -17.81 -3.27 1.43
N LYS A 46 -17.39 -4.29 2.17
CA LYS A 46 -15.99 -4.71 2.29
C LYS A 46 -15.34 -4.94 0.92
N GLU A 47 -15.99 -5.72 0.08
CA GLU A 47 -15.49 -6.10 -1.23
C GLU A 47 -15.35 -4.90 -2.18
N ASP A 48 -16.28 -3.93 -2.11
CA ASP A 48 -16.15 -2.68 -2.86
C ASP A 48 -14.91 -1.90 -2.40
N ALA A 49 -14.75 -1.71 -1.08
CA ALA A 49 -13.62 -0.99 -0.52
C ALA A 49 -12.28 -1.69 -0.84
N GLU A 50 -12.23 -3.04 -0.79
CA GLU A 50 -11.06 -3.84 -1.18
C GLU A 50 -10.65 -3.58 -2.63
N ILE A 51 -11.60 -3.68 -3.55
CA ILE A 51 -11.37 -3.53 -4.99
C ILE A 51 -10.88 -2.12 -5.31
N VAL A 52 -11.61 -1.09 -4.88
CA VAL A 52 -11.23 0.29 -5.19
C VAL A 52 -9.96 0.71 -4.46
N GLY A 53 -9.73 0.21 -3.24
CA GLY A 53 -8.50 0.42 -2.50
C GLY A 53 -7.28 -0.18 -3.23
N PHE A 54 -7.40 -1.40 -3.73
CA PHE A 54 -6.35 -2.06 -4.52
C PHE A 54 -6.05 -1.30 -5.83
N LEU A 55 -7.09 -0.88 -6.54
CA LEU A 55 -6.94 -0.11 -7.78
C LEU A 55 -6.33 1.28 -7.52
N ALA A 56 -6.81 1.99 -6.49
CA ALA A 56 -6.25 3.29 -6.10
C ALA A 56 -4.77 3.18 -5.69
N ALA A 57 -4.42 2.18 -4.88
CA ALA A 57 -3.03 1.91 -4.51
C ALA A 57 -2.17 1.55 -5.73
N THR A 58 -2.71 0.75 -6.66
CA THR A 58 -2.00 0.35 -7.90
C THR A 58 -1.57 1.55 -8.71
N ILE A 59 -2.38 2.59 -8.83
CA ILE A 59 -2.04 3.80 -9.59
C ILE A 59 -1.39 4.90 -8.74
N ALA A 60 -1.09 4.64 -7.45
CA ALA A 60 -0.56 5.64 -6.52
C ALA A 60 0.92 5.96 -6.75
N TRP A 61 1.24 6.53 -7.93
CA TRP A 61 2.55 7.12 -8.22
C TRP A 61 2.43 8.38 -9.10
N GLY A 62 3.15 9.43 -8.73
CA GLY A 62 3.15 10.72 -9.40
C GLY A 62 2.42 11.80 -8.61
N ASN A 63 1.74 12.70 -9.29
CA ASN A 63 1.01 13.81 -8.65
C ASN A 63 -0.23 13.30 -7.91
N ARG A 64 -0.35 13.62 -6.62
CA ARG A 64 -1.39 13.12 -5.72
C ARG A 64 -2.81 13.48 -6.19
N LYS A 65 -3.03 14.73 -6.61
CA LYS A 65 -4.34 15.17 -7.13
C LYS A 65 -4.75 14.38 -8.37
N MET A 66 -3.78 14.10 -9.27
CA MET A 66 -4.03 13.29 -10.46
C MET A 66 -4.35 11.83 -10.10
N ILE A 67 -3.67 11.26 -9.10
CA ILE A 67 -3.94 9.90 -8.60
C ILE A 67 -5.38 9.81 -8.10
N ILE A 68 -5.80 10.71 -7.22
CA ILE A 68 -7.15 10.75 -6.65
C ILE A 68 -8.21 10.91 -7.74
N ASN A 69 -8.02 11.84 -8.68
CA ASN A 69 -8.95 12.06 -9.78
C ASN A 69 -9.08 10.82 -10.68
N ASN A 70 -7.97 10.17 -10.99
CA ASN A 70 -7.99 8.96 -11.81
C ASN A 70 -8.58 7.76 -11.06
N ALA A 71 -8.34 7.62 -9.76
CA ALA A 71 -8.99 6.60 -8.94
C ALA A 71 -10.52 6.81 -8.88
N LYS A 72 -10.98 8.06 -8.72
CA LYS A 72 -12.43 8.40 -8.83
C LYS A 72 -12.98 8.07 -10.21
N LYS A 73 -12.21 8.31 -11.29
CA LYS A 73 -12.61 7.91 -12.65
C LYS A 73 -12.75 6.40 -12.79
N MET A 74 -11.82 5.61 -12.18
CA MET A 74 -11.95 4.15 -12.17
C MET A 74 -13.24 3.71 -11.47
N VAL A 75 -13.57 4.29 -10.32
CA VAL A 75 -14.83 4.05 -9.61
C VAL A 75 -16.03 4.36 -10.51
N THR A 76 -16.05 5.52 -11.15
CA THR A 76 -17.15 5.92 -12.06
C THR A 76 -17.31 4.93 -13.20
N LEU A 77 -16.23 4.43 -13.78
CA LEU A 77 -16.26 3.45 -14.88
C LEU A 77 -16.80 2.08 -14.45
N MET A 78 -16.68 1.71 -13.17
CA MET A 78 -17.25 0.49 -12.60
C MET A 78 -18.69 0.68 -12.08
N GLY A 79 -19.20 1.91 -12.05
CA GLY A 79 -20.49 2.24 -11.44
C GLY A 79 -20.41 2.34 -9.91
N SER A 80 -21.59 2.33 -9.26
CA SER A 80 -21.70 2.51 -7.80
C SER A 80 -21.40 1.25 -6.98
N SER A 81 -21.19 0.10 -7.61
CA SER A 81 -21.01 -1.22 -7.00
C SER A 81 -19.82 -1.94 -7.63
N PRO A 82 -18.58 -1.58 -7.31
CA PRO A 82 -17.37 -2.16 -7.91
C PRO A 82 -17.31 -3.68 -7.83
N TYR A 83 -17.72 -4.29 -6.73
CA TYR A 83 -17.75 -5.74 -6.56
C TYR A 83 -18.77 -6.40 -7.51
N ASP A 84 -19.98 -5.85 -7.60
CA ASP A 84 -20.99 -6.35 -8.55
C ASP A 84 -20.48 -6.23 -10.00
N PHE A 85 -19.87 -5.09 -10.36
CA PHE A 85 -19.23 -4.92 -11.66
C PHE A 85 -18.17 -5.99 -11.92
N VAL A 86 -17.26 -6.22 -10.97
CA VAL A 86 -16.21 -7.25 -11.09
C VAL A 86 -16.83 -8.63 -11.29
N MET A 87 -17.88 -8.99 -10.55
CA MET A 87 -18.47 -10.33 -10.59
C MET A 87 -19.36 -10.58 -11.82
N THR A 88 -20.05 -9.54 -12.31
CA THR A 88 -21.11 -9.71 -13.33
C THR A 88 -20.74 -9.18 -14.71
N HIS A 89 -19.60 -8.48 -14.87
CA HIS A 89 -19.21 -7.90 -16.15
C HIS A 89 -19.16 -8.94 -17.27
N LYS A 90 -19.56 -8.47 -18.47
CA LYS A 90 -19.36 -9.14 -19.76
C LYS A 90 -18.31 -8.35 -20.56
N GLU A 91 -17.80 -8.91 -21.65
CA GLU A 91 -16.74 -8.28 -22.45
C GLU A 91 -17.08 -6.84 -22.88
N HIS A 92 -18.32 -6.58 -23.33
CA HIS A 92 -18.73 -5.23 -23.75
C HIS A 92 -18.76 -4.21 -22.61
N HIS A 93 -18.86 -4.64 -21.33
CA HIS A 93 -18.75 -3.75 -20.18
C HIS A 93 -17.31 -3.25 -19.96
N LEU A 94 -16.32 -3.92 -20.56
CA LEU A 94 -14.91 -3.54 -20.46
C LEU A 94 -14.50 -2.51 -21.53
N GLU A 95 -15.27 -2.34 -22.62
CA GLU A 95 -14.99 -1.39 -23.70
C GLU A 95 -14.82 0.06 -23.20
N PRO A 96 -15.66 0.60 -22.28
CA PRO A 96 -15.48 1.95 -21.74
C PRO A 96 -14.14 2.14 -20.99
N LEU A 97 -13.55 1.05 -20.47
CA LEU A 97 -12.27 1.09 -19.75
C LEU A 97 -11.10 1.36 -20.69
N GLU A 98 -11.20 1.06 -21.99
CA GLU A 98 -10.12 1.18 -22.98
C GLU A 98 -9.53 2.60 -23.04
N ASN A 99 -10.36 3.62 -22.80
CA ASN A 99 -9.94 5.02 -22.78
C ASN A 99 -9.30 5.47 -21.46
N PHE A 100 -9.15 4.56 -20.50
CA PHE A 100 -8.50 4.91 -19.24
C PHE A 100 -6.97 4.95 -19.40
N VAL A 101 -6.36 6.03 -18.91
CA VAL A 101 -4.90 6.17 -18.87
C VAL A 101 -4.48 6.86 -17.58
N HIS A 102 -3.57 6.23 -16.84
CA HIS A 102 -2.80 6.85 -15.78
C HIS A 102 -1.33 6.51 -15.97
N ARG A 103 -0.56 7.45 -16.54
CA ARG A 103 0.86 7.24 -16.88
C ARG A 103 1.06 6.00 -17.75
N THR A 104 1.70 4.96 -17.21
CA THR A 104 1.93 3.70 -17.94
C THR A 104 0.85 2.63 -17.72
N PHE A 105 -0.13 2.89 -16.86
CA PHE A 105 -1.30 2.02 -16.67
C PHE A 105 -2.41 2.49 -17.62
N ASN A 106 -2.88 1.60 -18.48
CA ASN A 106 -3.88 1.92 -19.51
C ASN A 106 -5.15 1.07 -19.40
N GLY A 107 -6.10 1.26 -20.29
CA GLY A 107 -7.38 0.55 -20.30
C GLY A 107 -7.24 -0.98 -20.41
N GLY A 108 -6.30 -1.48 -21.20
CA GLY A 108 -6.02 -2.92 -21.28
C GLY A 108 -5.49 -3.50 -19.96
N ASP A 109 -4.64 -2.73 -19.24
CA ASP A 109 -4.21 -3.10 -17.90
C ASP A 109 -5.42 -3.10 -16.95
N PHE A 110 -6.30 -2.10 -17.04
CA PHE A 110 -7.49 -2.00 -16.19
C PHE A 110 -8.45 -3.17 -16.43
N ALA A 111 -8.77 -3.49 -17.68
CA ALA A 111 -9.61 -4.65 -18.02
C ALA A 111 -9.00 -5.96 -17.50
N THR A 112 -7.68 -6.13 -17.64
CA THR A 112 -6.97 -7.29 -17.05
C THR A 112 -7.12 -7.35 -15.54
N PHE A 113 -7.01 -6.22 -14.85
CA PHE A 113 -7.19 -6.15 -13.39
C PHE A 113 -8.62 -6.53 -12.97
N ILE A 114 -9.65 -6.10 -13.70
CA ILE A 114 -11.03 -6.51 -13.43
C ILE A 114 -11.20 -8.03 -13.58
N LYS A 115 -10.66 -8.62 -14.65
CA LYS A 115 -10.71 -10.08 -14.89
C LYS A 115 -9.94 -10.85 -13.80
N ALA A 116 -8.77 -10.35 -13.39
CA ALA A 116 -7.97 -10.96 -12.33
C ALA A 116 -8.67 -10.90 -10.96
N LEU A 117 -9.28 -9.77 -10.63
CA LEU A 117 -10.08 -9.63 -9.41
C LEU A 117 -11.25 -10.61 -9.39
N LYS A 118 -11.99 -10.74 -10.51
CA LYS A 118 -13.05 -11.76 -10.62
C LYS A 118 -12.52 -13.16 -10.37
N HIS A 119 -11.39 -13.53 -10.95
CA HIS A 119 -10.74 -14.82 -10.72
C HIS A 119 -10.43 -15.04 -9.24
N ILE A 120 -9.88 -14.04 -8.55
CA ILE A 120 -9.55 -14.10 -7.12
C ILE A 120 -10.81 -14.29 -6.27
N TYR A 121 -11.87 -13.54 -6.52
CA TYR A 121 -13.10 -13.68 -5.74
C TYR A 121 -13.81 -15.03 -5.97
N LEU A 122 -13.74 -15.57 -7.19
CA LEU A 122 -14.34 -16.86 -7.50
C LEU A 122 -13.58 -18.06 -6.96
N ASN A 123 -12.25 -17.99 -6.93
CA ASN A 123 -11.40 -19.17 -6.73
C ASN A 123 -10.52 -19.12 -5.48
N HIS A 124 -10.35 -17.95 -4.85
CA HIS A 124 -9.37 -17.75 -3.77
C HIS A 124 -9.93 -17.02 -2.53
N ASN A 125 -11.25 -17.05 -2.31
CA ASN A 125 -11.92 -16.39 -1.18
C ASN A 125 -11.66 -14.87 -1.09
N GLY A 126 -11.57 -14.19 -2.24
CA GLY A 126 -11.31 -12.76 -2.29
C GLY A 126 -9.87 -12.35 -1.97
N LEU A 127 -9.66 -11.05 -1.91
CA LEU A 127 -8.31 -10.49 -1.71
C LEU A 127 -7.72 -10.88 -0.35
N GLU A 128 -8.47 -10.73 0.75
CA GLU A 128 -8.01 -11.16 2.09
C GLU A 128 -7.61 -12.63 2.10
N GLY A 129 -8.40 -13.50 1.45
CA GLY A 129 -8.16 -14.94 1.38
C GLY A 129 -6.79 -15.29 0.80
N VAL A 130 -6.40 -14.64 -0.31
CA VAL A 130 -5.08 -14.86 -0.94
C VAL A 130 -3.95 -14.49 0.01
N PHE A 131 -4.01 -13.31 0.65
CA PHE A 131 -2.94 -12.87 1.54
C PHE A 131 -2.87 -13.70 2.84
N ALA A 132 -4.00 -14.04 3.43
CA ALA A 132 -4.08 -14.86 4.64
C ALA A 132 -3.54 -16.27 4.42
N ALA A 133 -3.89 -16.90 3.29
CA ALA A 133 -3.45 -18.26 2.97
C ALA A 133 -1.93 -18.38 2.76
N HIS A 134 -1.25 -17.29 2.43
CA HIS A 134 0.17 -17.30 2.06
C HIS A 134 1.06 -16.47 2.99
N GLN A 135 0.52 -15.96 4.11
CA GLN A 135 1.33 -15.35 5.16
C GLN A 135 2.34 -16.37 5.70
N GLN A 136 3.60 -15.98 5.82
CA GLN A 136 4.65 -16.82 6.39
C GLN A 136 5.33 -16.07 7.53
N ASN A 137 5.41 -16.72 8.68
CA ASN A 137 5.94 -16.10 9.89
C ASN A 137 5.25 -14.74 10.16
N ASP A 138 5.97 -13.76 10.61
CA ASP A 138 5.48 -12.40 10.86
C ASP A 138 5.71 -11.48 9.64
N SER A 139 5.46 -11.98 8.42
CA SER A 139 5.67 -11.21 7.17
C SER A 139 4.67 -11.54 6.08
N LEU A 140 4.20 -10.50 5.39
CA LEU A 140 3.37 -10.60 4.19
C LEU A 140 4.18 -10.53 2.88
N GLN A 141 5.51 -10.37 2.92
CA GLN A 141 6.30 -10.27 1.69
C GLN A 141 6.22 -11.56 0.82
N PRO A 142 6.24 -12.78 1.39
CA PRO A 142 5.97 -14.00 0.62
C PRO A 142 4.54 -14.05 0.07
N ALA A 143 3.54 -13.57 0.84
CA ALA A 143 2.15 -13.51 0.40
C ALA A 143 1.96 -12.55 -0.78
N ILE A 144 2.68 -11.42 -0.84
CA ILE A 144 2.67 -10.50 -1.99
C ILE A 144 3.19 -11.19 -3.26
N ASN A 145 4.26 -12.00 -3.15
CA ASN A 145 4.77 -12.78 -4.30
C ASN A 145 3.72 -13.79 -4.78
N GLN A 146 3.07 -14.52 -3.87
CA GLN A 146 2.02 -15.48 -4.24
C GLN A 146 0.79 -14.77 -4.80
N PHE A 147 0.38 -13.64 -4.21
CA PHE A 147 -0.68 -12.80 -4.76
C PHE A 147 -0.41 -12.43 -6.21
N LYS A 148 0.82 -12.02 -6.54
CA LYS A 148 1.18 -11.72 -7.93
C LYS A 148 1.01 -12.93 -8.85
N LYS A 149 1.38 -14.13 -8.42
CA LYS A 149 1.22 -15.35 -9.22
C LYS A 149 -0.26 -15.65 -9.46
N VAL A 150 -1.06 -15.67 -8.39
CA VAL A 150 -2.51 -15.89 -8.46
C VAL A 150 -3.19 -14.82 -9.34
N PHE A 151 -2.81 -13.56 -9.19
CA PHE A 151 -3.38 -12.45 -9.95
C PHE A 151 -3.17 -12.61 -11.46
N PHE A 152 -2.06 -13.20 -11.87
CA PHE A 152 -1.69 -13.43 -13.28
C PHE A 152 -1.90 -14.88 -13.76
N GLU A 153 -2.72 -15.68 -13.09
CA GLU A 153 -3.16 -16.99 -13.59
C GLU A 153 -4.07 -16.88 -14.80
N ILE A 154 -4.68 -15.72 -15.02
CA ILE A 154 -5.54 -15.43 -16.16
C ILE A 154 -4.70 -15.00 -17.38
N GLU A 155 -5.29 -15.07 -18.58
CA GLU A 155 -4.67 -14.51 -19.79
C GLU A 155 -4.44 -13.01 -19.65
N HIS A 156 -3.20 -12.56 -19.94
CA HIS A 156 -2.80 -11.16 -19.79
C HIS A 156 -1.59 -10.81 -20.67
N GLN A 157 -1.40 -9.53 -20.93
CA GLN A 157 -0.20 -9.03 -21.58
C GLN A 157 0.97 -9.00 -20.57
N ASN A 158 2.17 -9.46 -20.96
CA ASN A 158 3.36 -9.45 -20.11
C ASN A 158 3.67 -8.07 -19.50
N ARG A 159 3.40 -6.98 -20.24
CA ARG A 159 3.61 -5.63 -19.76
C ARG A 159 2.78 -5.25 -18.52
N THR A 160 1.61 -5.88 -18.35
CA THR A 160 0.71 -5.61 -17.24
C THR A 160 1.29 -6.06 -15.90
N GLN A 161 2.16 -7.08 -15.90
CA GLN A 161 2.79 -7.62 -14.69
C GLN A 161 3.61 -6.59 -13.89
N LYS A 162 4.15 -5.55 -14.56
CA LYS A 162 4.91 -4.47 -13.89
C LYS A 162 4.07 -3.66 -12.88
N HIS A 163 2.74 -3.71 -12.97
CA HIS A 163 1.85 -2.97 -12.08
C HIS A 163 1.64 -3.66 -10.73
N VAL A 164 1.94 -4.96 -10.63
CA VAL A 164 1.96 -5.71 -9.38
C VAL A 164 3.42 -6.03 -9.02
N SER A 165 3.89 -5.41 -7.94
CA SER A 165 5.28 -5.55 -7.48
C SER A 165 5.57 -6.95 -6.95
N ASP A 166 6.85 -7.36 -7.00
CA ASP A 166 7.33 -8.63 -6.50
C ASP A 166 8.48 -8.41 -5.51
N PRO A 167 8.28 -8.60 -4.20
CA PRO A 167 9.33 -8.49 -3.21
C PRO A 167 10.46 -9.49 -3.38
N LEU A 168 10.16 -10.71 -3.81
CA LEU A 168 11.18 -11.75 -4.01
C LEU A 168 12.05 -11.47 -5.25
N ALA A 169 11.56 -10.61 -6.16
CA ALA A 169 12.37 -10.06 -7.25
C ALA A 169 13.09 -8.74 -6.86
N GLY A 170 13.11 -8.39 -5.57
CA GLY A 170 13.86 -7.27 -5.03
C GLY A 170 13.09 -5.95 -4.89
N SER A 171 11.79 -5.90 -5.14
CA SER A 171 10.97 -4.69 -4.97
C SER A 171 10.62 -4.44 -3.49
N ALA A 172 10.67 -3.18 -3.04
CA ALA A 172 10.07 -2.78 -1.76
C ALA A 172 8.53 -2.85 -1.75
N ALA A 173 7.89 -3.13 -2.87
CA ALA A 173 6.45 -3.30 -3.05
C ALA A 173 5.59 -2.20 -2.37
N LYS A 174 6.05 -0.94 -2.38
CA LYS A 174 5.45 0.20 -1.66
C LYS A 174 3.94 0.27 -1.79
N ARG A 175 3.42 0.16 -3.00
CA ARG A 175 1.99 0.34 -3.29
C ARG A 175 1.13 -0.77 -2.71
N ILE A 176 1.60 -2.02 -2.74
CA ILE A 176 0.89 -3.15 -2.14
C ILE A 176 1.01 -3.08 -0.61
N ASN A 177 2.18 -2.76 -0.05
CA ASN A 177 2.32 -2.57 1.40
C ASN A 177 1.41 -1.44 1.92
N MET A 178 1.23 -0.35 1.14
CA MET A 178 0.29 0.72 1.47
C MET A 178 -1.17 0.22 1.44
N TYR A 179 -1.55 -0.56 0.44
CA TYR A 179 -2.87 -1.18 0.36
C TYR A 179 -3.13 -2.13 1.53
N LEU A 180 -2.15 -2.99 1.86
CA LEU A 180 -2.25 -3.92 3.01
C LEU A 180 -2.39 -3.16 4.34
N ARG A 181 -1.65 -2.04 4.53
CA ARG A 181 -1.83 -1.17 5.68
C ARG A 181 -3.28 -0.68 5.78
N TRP A 182 -3.86 -0.15 4.70
CA TRP A 182 -5.24 0.33 4.69
C TRP A 182 -6.26 -0.76 5.06
N MET A 183 -6.05 -1.99 4.57
CA MET A 183 -7.01 -3.09 4.78
C MET A 183 -6.88 -3.75 6.15
N ILE A 184 -5.68 -3.83 6.72
CA ILE A 184 -5.39 -4.64 7.90
C ILE A 184 -5.34 -3.82 9.18
N ARG A 185 -4.69 -2.64 9.13
CA ARG A 185 -4.42 -1.84 10.31
C ARG A 185 -5.71 -1.20 10.85
N ASN A 186 -5.94 -1.30 12.16
CA ASN A 186 -7.10 -0.74 12.86
C ASN A 186 -6.68 -0.24 14.25
N ASP A 187 -6.49 1.07 14.37
CA ASP A 187 -6.07 1.74 15.61
C ASP A 187 -7.09 2.75 16.15
N ASN A 188 -8.30 2.74 15.63
CA ASN A 188 -9.39 3.68 15.95
C ASN A 188 -9.14 5.16 15.60
N ALA A 189 -8.03 5.48 14.90
CA ALA A 189 -7.78 6.83 14.38
C ALA A 189 -8.64 7.16 13.14
N GLY A 190 -9.19 6.12 12.49
CA GLY A 190 -10.13 6.25 11.40
C GLY A 190 -9.50 6.50 10.02
N VAL A 191 -8.18 6.42 9.90
CA VAL A 191 -7.48 6.58 8.61
C VAL A 191 -7.40 5.26 7.86
N ASP A 192 -6.81 4.24 8.47
CA ASP A 192 -6.80 2.90 7.92
C ASP A 192 -8.15 2.21 8.21
N LEU A 193 -8.65 1.41 7.26
CA LEU A 193 -10.00 0.85 7.35
C LEU A 193 -10.09 -0.39 8.24
N GLY A 194 -9.00 -1.16 8.34
CA GLY A 194 -8.95 -2.36 9.19
C GLY A 194 -10.06 -3.37 8.89
N LEU A 195 -10.36 -3.59 7.63
CA LEU A 195 -11.43 -4.49 7.18
C LEU A 195 -11.04 -5.96 7.33
N TRP A 196 -9.75 -6.27 7.17
CA TRP A 196 -9.23 -7.64 7.26
C TRP A 196 -8.93 -8.00 8.71
N LYS A 197 -9.53 -9.08 9.17
CA LYS A 197 -9.45 -9.51 10.58
C LYS A 197 -8.60 -10.78 10.79
N THR A 198 -8.23 -11.45 9.70
CA THR A 198 -7.47 -12.71 9.76
C THR A 198 -5.97 -12.50 9.77
N ILE A 199 -5.50 -11.28 9.52
CA ILE A 199 -4.08 -10.93 9.42
C ILE A 199 -3.74 -9.90 10.50
N SER A 200 -2.67 -10.17 11.25
CA SER A 200 -2.20 -9.23 12.29
C SER A 200 -1.46 -8.03 11.69
N PRO A 201 -1.66 -6.79 12.20
CA PRO A 201 -0.84 -5.63 11.85
C PRO A 201 0.67 -5.83 12.07
N ALA A 202 1.08 -6.69 12.99
CA ALA A 202 2.47 -7.07 13.24
C ALA A 202 3.18 -7.65 12.00
N ALA A 203 2.42 -8.26 11.07
CA ALA A 203 2.96 -8.84 9.83
C ALA A 203 3.17 -7.83 8.70
N LEU A 204 2.70 -6.60 8.87
CA LEU A 204 2.81 -5.54 7.86
C LEU A 204 4.27 -5.08 7.70
N SER A 205 4.55 -4.57 6.49
CA SER A 205 5.79 -3.88 6.15
C SER A 205 5.52 -2.42 5.78
N CYS A 206 6.44 -1.53 6.14
CA CYS A 206 6.32 -0.10 5.87
C CYS A 206 6.22 0.19 4.37
N PRO A 207 5.28 1.04 3.91
CA PRO A 207 5.20 1.50 2.53
C PRO A 207 6.40 2.39 2.13
N LEU A 208 7.59 1.80 2.04
CA LEU A 208 8.85 2.51 1.80
C LEU A 208 8.86 3.24 0.46
N ASP A 209 8.86 4.57 0.50
CA ASP A 209 9.03 5.44 -0.66
C ASP A 209 10.21 6.42 -0.52
N VAL A 210 10.28 7.42 -1.39
CA VAL A 210 11.38 8.41 -1.36
C VAL A 210 11.31 9.27 -0.11
N HIS A 211 10.10 9.68 0.33
CA HIS A 211 9.92 10.54 1.49
C HIS A 211 10.24 9.78 2.79
N SER A 212 9.56 8.67 3.03
CA SER A 212 9.79 7.83 4.22
C SER A 212 11.23 7.31 4.27
N GLY A 213 11.81 6.93 3.13
CA GLY A 213 13.20 6.47 3.06
C GLY A 213 14.22 7.56 3.38
N ASN A 214 14.01 8.80 2.92
CA ASN A 214 14.90 9.92 3.23
C ASN A 214 14.85 10.28 4.71
N VAL A 215 13.64 10.36 5.28
CA VAL A 215 13.45 10.61 6.71
C VAL A 215 14.10 9.50 7.56
N ALA A 216 13.84 8.22 7.22
CA ALA A 216 14.43 7.08 7.93
C ALA A 216 15.96 7.11 7.92
N ARG A 217 16.58 7.54 6.81
CA ARG A 217 18.04 7.71 6.71
C ARG A 217 18.55 8.85 7.58
N LYS A 218 17.85 9.99 7.59
CA LYS A 218 18.21 11.12 8.46
C LYS A 218 18.12 10.77 9.95
N LEU A 219 17.13 9.94 10.30
CA LEU A 219 16.94 9.43 11.66
C LEU A 219 17.93 8.29 12.02
N GLY A 220 18.71 7.78 11.07
CA GLY A 220 19.69 6.71 11.29
C GLY A 220 19.09 5.31 11.39
N ILE A 221 17.79 5.11 11.11
CA ILE A 221 17.11 3.82 11.16
C ILE A 221 17.09 3.09 9.80
N LEU A 222 17.66 3.68 8.76
CA LEU A 222 17.87 3.07 7.45
C LEU A 222 19.21 3.53 6.90
N LEU A 223 20.12 2.60 6.66
CA LEU A 223 21.46 2.89 6.12
C LEU A 223 21.53 2.68 4.61
N ARG A 224 20.78 1.69 4.11
CA ARG A 224 20.77 1.35 2.70
C ARG A 224 20.24 2.49 1.84
N LYS A 225 21.01 2.86 0.78
CA LYS A 225 20.68 4.02 -0.10
C LYS A 225 19.49 3.76 -1.04
N GLN A 226 19.34 2.53 -1.56
CA GLN A 226 18.24 2.16 -2.47
C GLN A 226 16.97 1.85 -1.67
N ASN A 227 15.80 2.17 -2.25
CA ASN A 227 14.50 1.76 -1.69
C ASN A 227 14.06 0.43 -2.36
N ASP A 228 14.66 -0.66 -1.94
CA ASP A 228 14.39 -2.01 -2.42
C ASP A 228 13.95 -2.95 -1.28
N ALA A 229 13.73 -4.24 -1.57
CA ALA A 229 13.32 -5.22 -0.57
C ALA A 229 14.28 -5.33 0.62
N ARG A 230 15.59 -5.13 0.40
CA ARG A 230 16.59 -5.18 1.49
C ARG A 230 16.50 -3.96 2.39
N ALA A 231 16.30 -2.76 1.81
CA ALA A 231 16.05 -1.55 2.57
C ALA A 231 14.76 -1.63 3.39
N LEU A 232 13.72 -2.24 2.81
CA LEU A 232 12.46 -2.47 3.52
C LEU A 232 12.66 -3.39 4.71
N ALA A 233 13.37 -4.52 4.55
CA ALA A 233 13.66 -5.44 5.64
C ALA A 233 14.48 -4.78 6.77
N GLU A 234 15.45 -3.93 6.42
CA GLU A 234 16.25 -3.15 7.38
C GLU A 234 15.36 -2.17 8.16
N LEU A 235 14.51 -1.40 7.47
CA LEU A 235 13.59 -0.45 8.09
C LEU A 235 12.58 -1.17 9.00
N ASP A 236 11.93 -2.22 8.50
CA ASP A 236 10.93 -3.00 9.25
C ASP A 236 11.52 -3.57 10.55
N ALA A 237 12.77 -4.03 10.53
CA ALA A 237 13.43 -4.51 11.74
C ALA A 237 13.57 -3.40 12.80
N GLN A 238 13.91 -2.18 12.41
CA GLN A 238 13.99 -1.03 13.32
C GLN A 238 12.61 -0.60 13.84
N LEU A 239 11.60 -0.57 12.98
CA LEU A 239 10.24 -0.22 13.40
C LEU A 239 9.67 -1.24 14.38
N ARG A 240 9.95 -2.54 14.21
CA ARG A 240 9.54 -3.60 15.14
C ARG A 240 10.23 -3.55 16.49
N LEU A 241 11.45 -3.02 16.59
CA LEU A 241 12.08 -2.76 17.88
C LEU A 241 11.32 -1.71 18.70
N MET A 242 10.70 -0.74 18.04
CA MET A 242 9.91 0.30 18.69
C MET A 242 8.48 -0.14 18.98
N ASP A 243 7.84 -0.86 18.06
CA ASP A 243 6.52 -1.47 18.25
C ASP A 243 6.38 -2.75 17.43
N ALA A 244 6.44 -3.90 18.11
CA ALA A 244 6.33 -5.20 17.45
C ALA A 244 4.90 -5.55 17.03
N THR A 245 3.89 -4.91 17.62
CA THR A 245 2.47 -5.21 17.37
C THR A 245 1.87 -4.37 16.25
N ASP A 246 2.36 -3.15 16.06
CA ASP A 246 1.92 -2.21 15.01
C ASP A 246 3.11 -1.39 14.47
N PRO A 247 4.11 -2.04 13.83
CA PRO A 247 5.32 -1.37 13.37
C PRO A 247 5.04 -0.33 12.29
N VAL A 248 3.99 -0.52 11.49
CA VAL A 248 3.70 0.36 10.34
C VAL A 248 2.92 1.62 10.72
N LYS A 249 2.53 1.80 11.98
CA LYS A 249 2.03 3.10 12.46
C LYS A 249 3.04 4.22 12.22
N TYR A 250 4.32 3.90 12.27
CA TYR A 250 5.40 4.87 12.05
C TYR A 250 5.52 5.37 10.60
N ASP A 251 4.84 4.72 9.63
CA ASP A 251 4.75 5.26 8.27
C ASP A 251 4.09 6.65 8.26
N PHE A 252 3.09 6.90 9.10
CA PHE A 252 2.49 8.23 9.25
C PHE A 252 3.51 9.28 9.70
N ALA A 253 4.38 8.93 10.66
CA ALA A 253 5.42 9.83 11.13
C ALA A 253 6.47 10.10 10.05
N LEU A 254 7.01 9.04 9.43
CA LEU A 254 8.03 9.15 8.39
C LEU A 254 7.54 9.91 7.16
N PHE A 255 6.32 9.59 6.72
CA PHE A 255 5.69 10.26 5.60
C PHE A 255 5.36 11.73 5.92
N GLY A 256 4.77 11.99 7.09
CA GLY A 256 4.41 13.33 7.54
C GLY A 256 5.60 14.25 7.67
N LEU A 257 6.66 13.81 8.32
CA LEU A 257 7.94 14.53 8.41
C LEU A 257 8.50 14.87 7.03
N GLY A 258 8.49 13.91 6.10
CA GLY A 258 9.05 14.10 4.76
C GLY A 258 8.22 15.00 3.86
N VAL A 259 6.89 14.95 3.96
CA VAL A 259 5.98 15.65 3.03
C VAL A 259 5.55 17.02 3.56
N PHE A 260 5.27 17.13 4.86
CA PHE A 260 4.71 18.35 5.44
C PHE A 260 5.75 19.22 6.15
N GLU A 261 6.80 18.62 6.70
CA GLU A 261 7.84 19.38 7.41
C GLU A 261 9.12 19.54 6.59
N GLY A 262 9.29 18.81 5.48
CA GLY A 262 10.50 18.87 4.64
C GLY A 262 11.76 18.34 5.35
N PHE A 263 11.55 17.46 6.33
CA PHE A 263 12.59 16.86 7.18
C PHE A 263 13.62 16.11 6.33
#